data_49c2819b00476546f2d179ffa9bf4823
#
_entry.id   49c2819b00476546f2d179ffa9bf4823
#
_cell.length_a   1.000
_cell.length_b   1.000
_cell.length_c   1.000
_cell.angle_alpha   90.00
_cell.angle_beta   90.00
_cell.angle_gamma   90.00
#
_symmetry.space_group_name_H-M   'P 1'
#
loop_
_entity.id
_entity.type
_entity.pdbx_description
1 polymer ?
#
loop_
_entity_poly.entity_id
_entity_poly.type
_entity_poly.pdbx_seq_one_letter_code
_entity_poly.pdbx_strand_id
1 'polypeptide(L)'
;KPATLMVSKVTVNKDKYTNILMGTVQAAIANGVLDSVRNGDIPKEKANDLGIIISVWLNPMVAKDDKLDHKILFDIHRKATTTAISKAMNNEPNIDWLLENQDKIIHKYYQMGIDGKI
;
A
#
# COMPACT_ATOMS: atom_id res chain seq x y z
N LYS A 1 16.20 5.44 4.63
CA LYS A 1 16.23 5.75 3.20
C LYS A 1 15.82 4.54 2.39
N PRO A 2 15.20 4.70 1.24
CA PRO A 2 14.93 5.94 0.50
C PRO A 2 13.94 6.90 1.19
N ALA A 3 13.94 8.18 0.77
CA ALA A 3 12.91 9.14 1.19
C ALA A 3 11.53 8.64 0.75
N THR A 4 10.59 8.60 1.69
CA THR A 4 9.28 7.99 1.45
C THR A 4 8.18 8.95 1.89
N LEU A 5 7.24 9.21 0.99
CA LEU A 5 6.03 9.98 1.26
C LEU A 5 4.83 9.03 1.31
N MET A 6 4.13 9.02 2.43
CA MET A 6 2.87 8.28 2.59
C MET A 6 1.69 9.20 2.30
N VAL A 7 0.82 8.79 1.39
CA VAL A 7 -0.37 9.53 1.00
C VAL A 7 -1.61 8.75 1.40
N SER A 8 -2.43 9.30 2.28
CA SER A 8 -3.71 8.70 2.64
C SER A 8 -4.74 8.92 1.52
N LYS A 9 -5.41 7.86 1.13
CA LYS A 9 -6.50 7.91 0.13
C LYS A 9 -7.88 8.00 0.80
N VAL A 10 -7.91 8.14 2.11
CA VAL A 10 -9.14 8.34 2.90
C VAL A 10 -9.05 9.72 3.56
N THR A 11 -10.15 10.47 3.52
CA THR A 11 -10.24 11.73 4.27
C THR A 11 -10.18 11.45 5.76
N VAL A 12 -9.17 12.02 6.41
CA VAL A 12 -8.91 11.81 7.84
C VAL A 12 -9.64 12.91 8.63
N ASN A 13 -10.58 12.52 9.47
CA ASN A 13 -11.38 13.46 10.27
C ASN A 13 -11.60 13.01 11.72
N LYS A 14 -10.94 11.93 12.17
CA LYS A 14 -11.06 11.39 13.52
C LYS A 14 -9.70 11.05 14.11
N ASP A 15 -9.48 11.43 15.36
CA ASP A 15 -8.21 11.21 16.05
C ASP A 15 -7.82 9.73 16.12
N LYS A 16 -8.78 8.86 16.44
CA LYS A 16 -8.49 7.43 16.55
C LYS A 16 -7.99 6.85 15.21
N TYR A 17 -8.62 7.21 14.09
CA TYR A 17 -8.16 6.81 12.76
C TYR A 17 -6.75 7.35 12.46
N THR A 18 -6.54 8.63 12.72
CA THR A 18 -5.23 9.28 12.53
C THR A 18 -4.14 8.59 13.33
N ASN A 19 -4.40 8.26 14.59
CA ASN A 19 -3.43 7.59 15.45
C ASN A 19 -3.06 6.20 14.96
N ILE A 20 -4.01 5.45 14.41
CA ILE A 20 -3.75 4.14 13.81
C ILE A 20 -2.93 4.29 12.53
N LEU A 21 -3.33 5.22 11.65
CA LEU A 21 -2.65 5.47 10.38
C LEU A 21 -1.21 5.95 10.59
N MET A 22 -1.02 6.95 11.44
CA MET A 22 0.29 7.57 11.69
C MET A 22 1.14 6.79 12.71
N GLY A 23 0.55 5.84 13.40
CA GLY A 23 1.25 4.94 14.31
C GLY A 23 1.57 3.60 13.65
N THR A 24 0.70 2.62 13.85
CA THR A 24 0.93 1.23 13.41
C THR A 24 1.17 1.10 11.90
N VAL A 25 0.34 1.75 11.09
CA VAL A 25 0.44 1.64 9.62
C VAL A 25 1.70 2.31 9.09
N GLN A 26 1.98 3.53 9.52
CA GLN A 26 3.20 4.25 9.11
C GLN A 26 4.47 3.50 9.51
N ALA A 27 4.53 2.99 10.74
CA ALA A 27 5.66 2.20 11.21
C ALA A 27 5.86 0.93 10.39
N ALA A 28 4.78 0.25 10.04
CA ALA A 28 4.82 -0.94 9.20
C ALA A 28 5.35 -0.64 7.79
N ILE A 29 4.88 0.43 7.19
CA ILE A 29 5.35 0.89 5.87
C ILE A 29 6.83 1.24 5.91
N ALA A 30 7.28 1.98 6.93
CA ALA A 30 8.69 2.32 7.11
C ALA A 30 9.57 1.06 7.22
N ASN A 31 9.12 0.07 7.99
CA ASN A 31 9.83 -1.21 8.11
C ASN A 31 9.83 -1.99 6.78
N GLY A 32 8.73 -1.96 6.03
CA GLY A 32 8.65 -2.58 4.71
C GLY A 32 9.64 -1.97 3.71
N VAL A 33 9.80 -0.66 3.73
CA VAL A 33 10.83 0.02 2.90
C VAL A 33 12.23 -0.44 3.29
N LEU A 34 12.54 -0.51 4.58
CA LEU A 34 13.84 -1.01 5.07
C LEU A 34 14.07 -2.47 4.70
N ASP A 35 13.06 -3.31 4.81
CA ASP A 35 13.14 -4.71 4.39
C ASP A 35 13.47 -4.83 2.90
N SER A 36 12.87 -3.97 2.07
CA SER A 36 13.11 -3.95 0.63
C SER A 36 14.55 -3.57 0.28
N VAL A 37 15.18 -2.71 1.08
CA VAL A 37 16.61 -2.42 0.94
C VAL A 37 17.45 -3.60 1.41
N ARG A 38 17.11 -4.22 2.54
CA ARG A 38 17.83 -5.36 3.10
C ARG A 38 17.79 -6.59 2.21
N ASN A 39 16.66 -6.85 1.56
CA ASN A 39 16.51 -8.01 0.68
C ASN A 39 17.01 -7.78 -0.76
N GLY A 40 17.43 -6.57 -1.08
CA GLY A 40 18.02 -6.22 -2.38
C GLY A 40 17.03 -5.77 -3.46
N ASP A 41 15.72 -5.72 -3.19
CA ASP A 41 14.74 -5.18 -4.15
C ASP A 41 15.05 -3.71 -4.47
N ILE A 42 15.47 -2.96 -3.45
CA ILE A 42 16.02 -1.61 -3.64
C ILE A 42 17.53 -1.72 -3.48
N PRO A 43 18.32 -1.47 -4.56
CA PRO A 43 19.78 -1.46 -4.46
C PRO A 43 20.26 -0.44 -3.42
N LYS A 44 21.15 -0.85 -2.51
CA LYS A 44 21.67 0.02 -1.45
C LYS A 44 22.33 1.28 -1.99
N GLU A 45 23.06 1.15 -3.10
CA GLU A 45 23.73 2.25 -3.77
C GLU A 45 22.78 3.30 -4.35
N LYS A 46 21.53 2.93 -4.61
CA LYS A 46 20.48 3.80 -5.12
C LYS A 46 19.53 4.36 -4.05
N ALA A 47 19.67 3.92 -2.82
CA ALA A 47 18.75 4.29 -1.75
C ALA A 47 18.69 5.80 -1.47
N ASN A 48 19.76 6.54 -1.77
CA ASN A 48 19.79 7.98 -1.63
C ASN A 48 19.24 8.74 -2.85
N ASP A 49 19.15 8.08 -4.00
CA ASP A 49 18.76 8.68 -5.27
C ASP A 49 17.29 8.44 -5.62
N LEU A 50 16.64 7.54 -4.88
CA LEU A 50 15.24 7.17 -5.09
C LEU A 50 14.32 7.89 -4.11
N GLY A 51 13.15 8.29 -4.62
CA GLY A 51 12.01 8.70 -3.81
C GLY A 51 10.88 7.69 -3.97
N ILE A 52 10.17 7.42 -2.89
CA ILE A 52 9.02 6.51 -2.86
C ILE A 52 7.78 7.30 -2.47
N ILE A 53 6.72 7.18 -3.26
CA ILE A 53 5.38 7.68 -2.91
C ILE A 53 4.48 6.48 -2.73
N ILE A 54 3.96 6.29 -1.52
CA ILE A 54 3.08 5.17 -1.18
C ILE A 54 1.68 5.70 -0.93
N SER A 55 0.73 5.30 -1.77
CA SER A 55 -0.69 5.56 -1.56
C SER A 55 -1.26 4.48 -0.65
N VAL A 56 -1.90 4.89 0.44
CA VAL A 56 -2.46 4.00 1.45
C VAL A 56 -3.95 4.23 1.57
N TRP A 57 -4.71 3.15 1.45
CA TRP A 57 -6.11 3.13 1.81
C TRP A 57 -6.29 2.23 3.03
N LEU A 58 -6.56 2.84 4.18
CA LEU A 58 -6.87 2.13 5.42
C LEU A 58 -8.39 2.22 5.64
N ASN A 59 -9.04 1.07 5.80
CA ASN A 59 -10.48 1.04 5.98
C ASN A 59 -10.89 1.88 7.21
N PRO A 60 -11.79 2.88 7.05
CA PRO A 60 -12.25 3.71 8.16
C PRO A 60 -12.85 2.93 9.33
N MET A 61 -13.30 1.71 9.10
CA MET A 61 -13.87 0.84 10.14
C MET A 61 -12.86 0.46 11.23
N VAL A 62 -11.55 0.58 10.99
CA VAL A 62 -10.52 0.31 12.02
C VAL A 62 -10.69 1.19 13.24
N ALA A 63 -11.20 2.41 13.08
CA ALA A 63 -11.47 3.33 14.17
C ALA A 63 -12.66 2.92 15.05
N LYS A 64 -13.50 1.99 14.58
CA LYS A 64 -14.67 1.47 15.28
C LYS A 64 -14.45 0.06 15.83
N ASP A 65 -13.31 -0.54 15.54
CA ASP A 65 -12.98 -1.90 15.98
C ASP A 65 -12.23 -1.85 17.31
N ASP A 66 -12.94 -2.14 18.40
CA ASP A 66 -12.35 -2.18 19.73
C ASP A 66 -11.45 -3.40 19.96
N LYS A 67 -11.49 -4.36 19.05
CA LYS A 67 -10.69 -5.60 19.08
C LYS A 67 -9.60 -5.61 18.01
N LEU A 68 -9.25 -4.44 17.46
CA LEU A 68 -8.23 -4.32 16.43
C LEU A 68 -6.90 -4.89 16.93
N ASP A 69 -6.38 -5.88 16.20
CA ASP A 69 -5.06 -6.46 16.46
C ASP A 69 -4.00 -5.64 15.71
N HIS A 70 -3.29 -4.80 16.45
CA HIS A 70 -2.24 -3.93 15.89
C HIS A 70 -1.07 -4.71 15.31
N LYS A 71 -0.77 -5.91 15.87
CA LYS A 71 0.30 -6.74 15.32
C LYS A 71 -0.07 -7.27 13.94
N ILE A 72 -1.27 -7.76 13.75
CA ILE A 72 -1.77 -8.23 12.45
C ILE A 72 -1.79 -7.06 11.46
N LEU A 73 -2.31 -5.91 11.87
CA LEU A 73 -2.34 -4.70 11.04
C LEU A 73 -0.94 -4.28 10.60
N PHE A 74 0.02 -4.31 11.50
CA PHE A 74 1.42 -4.02 11.22
C PHE A 74 2.00 -5.02 10.20
N ASP A 75 1.85 -6.32 10.45
CA ASP A 75 2.40 -7.38 9.61
C ASP A 75 1.84 -7.34 8.18
N ILE A 76 0.54 -7.09 8.03
CA ILE A 76 -0.13 -6.96 6.74
C ILE A 76 0.44 -5.78 5.94
N HIS A 77 0.56 -4.61 6.56
CA HIS A 77 1.05 -3.41 5.87
C HIS A 77 2.53 -3.50 5.54
N ARG A 78 3.33 -4.11 6.42
CA ARG A 78 4.74 -4.38 6.16
C ARG A 78 4.93 -5.28 4.95
N LYS A 79 4.18 -6.39 4.90
CA LYS A 79 4.22 -7.33 3.77
C LYS A 79 3.69 -6.69 2.48
N ALA A 80 2.57 -5.97 2.54
CA ALA A 80 2.02 -5.29 1.38
C ALA A 80 3.01 -4.28 0.79
N THR A 81 3.73 -3.57 1.64
CA THR A 81 4.76 -2.61 1.23
C THR A 81 5.92 -3.30 0.52
N THR A 82 6.47 -4.37 1.07
CA THR A 82 7.56 -5.12 0.42
C THR A 82 7.12 -5.71 -0.91
N THR A 83 5.92 -6.25 -0.98
CA THR A 83 5.35 -6.80 -2.22
C THR A 83 5.17 -5.71 -3.29
N ALA A 84 4.62 -4.56 -2.92
CA ALA A 84 4.41 -3.45 -3.84
C ALA A 84 5.74 -2.90 -4.39
N ILE A 85 6.74 -2.75 -3.54
CA ILE A 85 8.08 -2.29 -3.94
C ILE A 85 8.74 -3.30 -4.89
N SER A 86 8.69 -4.57 -4.55
CA SER A 86 9.24 -5.63 -5.41
C SER A 86 8.62 -5.60 -6.80
N LYS A 87 7.30 -5.50 -6.89
CA LYS A 87 6.59 -5.40 -8.16
C LYS A 87 6.96 -4.14 -8.93
N ALA A 88 7.03 -2.99 -8.27
CA ALA A 88 7.40 -1.73 -8.90
C ALA A 88 8.82 -1.78 -9.47
N MET A 89 9.77 -2.34 -8.74
CA MET A 89 11.17 -2.46 -9.18
C MET A 89 11.35 -3.46 -10.32
N ASN A 90 10.47 -4.45 -10.43
CA ASN A 90 10.49 -5.47 -11.48
C ASN A 90 9.52 -5.19 -12.64
N ASN A 91 8.87 -4.03 -12.67
CA ASN A 91 7.84 -3.66 -13.66
C ASN A 91 6.74 -4.74 -13.77
N GLU A 92 6.19 -5.16 -12.63
CA GLU A 92 5.13 -6.17 -12.57
C GLU A 92 3.80 -5.53 -12.13
N PRO A 93 2.74 -5.66 -12.95
CA PRO A 93 2.75 -6.14 -14.35
C PRO A 93 3.43 -5.14 -15.29
N ASN A 94 4.02 -5.63 -16.38
CA ASN A 94 4.63 -4.76 -17.38
C ASN A 94 3.56 -4.07 -18.26
N ILE A 95 3.98 -3.04 -19.01
CA ILE A 95 3.05 -2.24 -19.81
C ILE A 95 2.35 -3.07 -20.90
N ASP A 96 3.05 -4.00 -21.52
CA ASP A 96 2.47 -4.83 -22.58
C ASP A 96 1.36 -5.71 -22.02
N TRP A 97 1.60 -6.33 -20.86
CA TRP A 97 0.58 -7.10 -20.16
C TRP A 97 -0.63 -6.26 -19.79
N LEU A 98 -0.43 -5.02 -19.30
CA LEU A 98 -1.52 -4.11 -18.96
C LEU A 98 -2.36 -3.75 -20.18
N LEU A 99 -1.73 -3.47 -21.32
CA LEU A 99 -2.42 -3.14 -22.57
C LEU A 99 -3.23 -4.34 -23.09
N GLU A 100 -2.67 -5.55 -23.03
CA GLU A 100 -3.34 -6.78 -23.47
C GLU A 100 -4.50 -7.20 -22.55
N ASN A 101 -4.44 -6.83 -21.27
CA ASN A 101 -5.40 -7.27 -20.26
C ASN A 101 -6.27 -6.14 -19.70
N GLN A 102 -6.24 -4.95 -20.29
CA GLN A 102 -6.98 -3.79 -19.79
C GLN A 102 -8.47 -4.07 -19.60
N ASP A 103 -9.08 -4.86 -20.47
CA ASP A 103 -10.50 -5.21 -20.38
C ASP A 103 -10.82 -6.20 -19.25
N LYS A 104 -9.79 -6.85 -18.68
CA LYS A 104 -9.92 -7.76 -17.54
C LYS A 104 -9.73 -7.05 -16.21
N ILE A 105 -9.18 -5.84 -16.21
CA ILE A 105 -8.90 -5.06 -15.01
C ILE A 105 -10.11 -4.16 -14.72
N ILE A 106 -11.16 -4.76 -14.19
CA ILE A 106 -12.43 -4.09 -13.93
C ILE A 106 -12.70 -4.10 -12.42
N HIS A 107 -13.06 -2.93 -11.89
CA HIS A 107 -13.48 -2.84 -10.50
C HIS A 107 -14.81 -3.57 -10.29
N LYS A 108 -14.90 -4.37 -9.23
CA LYS A 108 -16.07 -5.21 -8.94
C LYS A 108 -17.39 -4.47 -9.00
N TYR A 109 -17.47 -3.30 -8.36
CA TYR A 109 -18.72 -2.52 -8.33
C TYR A 109 -19.08 -1.89 -9.68
N TYR A 110 -18.07 -1.52 -10.46
CA TYR A 110 -18.29 -1.06 -11.83
C TYR A 110 -18.91 -2.16 -12.67
N GLN A 111 -18.38 -3.38 -12.60
CA GLN A 111 -18.96 -4.54 -13.31
C GLN A 111 -20.39 -4.84 -12.83
N MET A 112 -20.65 -4.78 -11.53
CA MET A 112 -21.99 -4.98 -10.99
C MET A 112 -22.98 -3.92 -11.51
N GLY A 113 -22.53 -2.69 -11.70
CA GLY A 113 -23.34 -1.63 -12.32
C GLY A 113 -23.69 -1.93 -13.77
N ILE A 114 -22.71 -2.37 -14.57
CA ILE A 114 -22.92 -2.80 -15.96
C ILE A 114 -23.90 -3.97 -16.01
N ASP A 115 -23.75 -4.94 -15.12
CA ASP A 115 -24.61 -6.14 -15.04
C ASP A 115 -26.01 -5.85 -14.46
N GLY A 116 -26.31 -4.62 -14.08
CA GLY A 116 -27.60 -4.24 -13.48
C GLY A 116 -27.84 -4.85 -12.10
N LYS A 117 -26.78 -5.18 -11.35
CA LYS A 117 -26.83 -5.79 -10.01
C LYS A 117 -26.80 -4.78 -8.86
N ILE A 118 -26.62 -3.53 -9.18
CA ILE A 118 -26.69 -2.41 -8.25
C ILE A 118 -27.35 -1.21 -8.90
#